data_e7fd10dd1a8b297e28361efacc55816c
#
_entry.id   e7fd10dd1a8b297e28361efacc55816c
#
_cell.length_a   1.000
_cell.length_b   1.000
_cell.length_c   1.000
_cell.angle_alpha   90.00
_cell.angle_beta   90.00
_cell.angle_gamma   90.00
#
_symmetry.space_group_name_H-M   'P 1'
#
loop_
_entity.id
_entity.type
_entity.pdbx_description
1 polymer ?
#
loop_
_entity_poly.entity_id
_entity_poly.type
_entity_poly.pdbx_seq_one_letter_code
_entity_poly.pdbx_strand_id
1 'polypeptide(L)'
;MPILRLLALCLGLTVLTACGRSDLEDPPVPLGNFARGLNIVVADNVQKVPISRNATVEDWEAVMKDAVEQRFGRYNGTKLYNIGISVDGYALAPPGIPVVAAPKSVLVITANIWDDAAQLKLNPEGERFTVFESLSGETVIGTG
;
A
#
# COMPACT_ATOMS: atom_id res chain seq x y z
N MET A 1 15.23 39.62 25.86
CA MET A 1 15.31 38.89 24.60
C MET A 1 14.19 37.84 24.46
N PRO A 2 12.93 38.20 24.74
CA PRO A 2 11.80 37.24 24.62
C PRO A 2 11.44 36.93 23.16
N ILE A 3 11.64 37.88 22.24
CA ILE A 3 11.28 37.76 20.81
C ILE A 3 12.11 36.65 20.11
N LEU A 4 13.39 36.52 20.44
CA LEU A 4 14.29 35.50 19.88
C LEU A 4 13.89 34.10 20.34
N ARG A 5 13.39 33.95 21.56
CA ARG A 5 12.88 32.68 22.11
C ARG A 5 11.54 32.29 21.47
N LEU A 6 10.69 33.29 21.19
CA LEU A 6 9.42 33.06 20.49
C LEU A 6 9.63 32.61 19.05
N LEU A 7 10.58 33.24 18.33
CA LEU A 7 10.97 32.86 16.96
C LEU A 7 11.56 31.45 16.91
N ALA A 8 12.38 31.07 17.86
CA ALA A 8 12.94 29.70 17.94
C ALA A 8 11.86 28.67 18.25
N LEU A 9 10.86 29.00 19.06
CA LEU A 9 9.72 28.13 19.36
C LEU A 9 8.81 27.94 18.14
N CYS A 10 8.53 29.01 17.36
CA CYS A 10 7.74 28.91 16.14
C CYS A 10 8.46 28.14 15.02
N LEU A 11 9.79 28.25 14.92
CA LEU A 11 10.58 27.52 13.93
C LEU A 11 10.65 26.01 14.26
N GLY A 12 10.61 25.65 15.56
CA GLY A 12 10.57 24.27 16.01
C GLY A 12 9.24 23.56 15.74
N LEU A 13 8.11 24.27 15.68
CA LEU A 13 6.81 23.67 15.44
C LEU A 13 6.54 23.33 13.97
N THR A 14 7.24 23.96 13.03
CA THR A 14 7.02 23.72 11.59
C THR A 14 7.65 22.41 11.05
N VAL A 15 8.50 21.74 11.85
CA VAL A 15 9.19 20.52 11.43
C VAL A 15 8.41 19.23 11.76
N LEU A 16 7.29 19.34 12.49
CA LEU A 16 6.54 18.18 13.00
C LEU A 16 5.43 17.66 12.06
N THR A 17 5.24 18.26 10.88
CA THR A 17 4.17 17.86 9.95
C THR A 17 4.60 16.86 8.87
N ALA A 18 5.76 16.22 9.00
CA ALA A 18 6.31 15.33 7.96
C ALA A 18 5.95 13.84 8.13
N CYS A 19 5.11 13.47 9.08
CA CYS A 19 4.71 12.07 9.27
C CYS A 19 3.27 11.86 8.78
N GLY A 20 3.10 11.12 7.68
CA GLY A 20 1.82 10.61 7.22
C GLY A 20 1.36 11.04 5.83
N ARG A 21 2.19 11.75 5.06
CA ARG A 21 1.83 12.11 3.68
C ARG A 21 1.91 10.88 2.78
N SER A 22 0.80 10.57 2.12
CA SER A 22 0.78 9.56 1.07
C SER A 22 1.56 10.06 -0.16
N ASP A 23 2.44 9.24 -0.71
CA ASP A 23 3.13 9.53 -1.98
C ASP A 23 2.18 9.56 -3.19
N LEU A 24 0.91 9.18 -3.00
CA LEU A 24 -0.15 9.33 -4.01
C LEU A 24 -0.53 10.80 -4.25
N GLU A 25 -0.22 11.70 -3.32
CA GLU A 25 -0.40 13.14 -3.49
C GLU A 25 0.72 13.76 -4.34
N ASP A 26 1.85 13.09 -4.45
CA ASP A 26 2.97 13.53 -5.28
C ASP A 26 2.72 13.24 -6.76
N PRO A 27 3.39 13.96 -7.68
CA PRO A 27 3.35 13.64 -9.10
C PRO A 27 3.77 12.19 -9.35
N PRO A 28 3.07 11.44 -10.24
CA PRO A 28 3.40 10.05 -10.50
C PRO A 28 4.81 9.91 -11.09
N VAL A 29 5.52 8.86 -10.66
CA VAL A 29 6.82 8.50 -11.24
C VAL A 29 6.65 8.24 -12.73
N PRO A 30 7.49 8.80 -13.62
CA PRO A 30 7.37 8.58 -15.05
C PRO A 30 7.54 7.10 -15.43
N LEU A 31 6.52 6.50 -16.03
CA LEU A 31 6.53 5.11 -16.53
C LEU A 31 6.58 5.05 -18.08
N GLY A 32 6.91 6.18 -18.72
CA GLY A 32 6.88 6.26 -20.17
C GLY A 32 5.45 6.20 -20.73
N ASN A 33 5.29 5.53 -21.88
CA ASN A 33 3.98 5.38 -22.51
C ASN A 33 3.19 4.25 -21.84
N PHE A 34 2.69 4.51 -20.63
CA PHE A 34 1.97 3.54 -19.80
C PHE A 34 0.53 4.01 -19.59
N ALA A 35 -0.41 3.08 -19.75
CA ALA A 35 -1.77 3.17 -19.23
C ALA A 35 -2.15 1.83 -18.60
N ARG A 36 -2.89 1.89 -17.49
CA ARG A 36 -3.40 0.67 -16.85
C ARG A 36 -4.54 0.08 -17.71
N GLY A 37 -4.38 -1.16 -18.10
CA GLY A 37 -5.42 -1.99 -18.73
C GLY A 37 -6.29 -2.69 -17.68
N LEU A 38 -6.29 -4.02 -17.68
CA LEU A 38 -7.02 -4.82 -16.70
C LEU A 38 -6.36 -4.70 -15.31
N ASN A 39 -7.20 -4.69 -14.29
CA ASN A 39 -6.82 -4.73 -12.88
C ASN A 39 -7.48 -5.96 -12.24
N ILE A 40 -6.71 -7.01 -12.09
CA ILE A 40 -7.19 -8.31 -11.61
C ILE A 40 -6.52 -8.59 -10.26
N VAL A 41 -7.33 -8.89 -9.26
CA VAL A 41 -6.85 -9.32 -7.94
C VAL A 41 -7.48 -10.65 -7.60
N VAL A 42 -6.69 -11.58 -7.08
CA VAL A 42 -7.13 -12.89 -6.59
C VAL A 42 -6.63 -13.11 -5.17
N ALA A 43 -7.48 -13.62 -4.30
CA ALA A 43 -7.17 -13.92 -2.90
C ALA A 43 -7.70 -15.31 -2.47
N ASP A 44 -8.12 -16.16 -3.41
CA ASP A 44 -8.75 -17.46 -3.13
C ASP A 44 -7.88 -18.40 -2.29
N ASN A 45 -6.56 -18.28 -2.39
CA ASN A 45 -5.60 -19.14 -1.68
C ASN A 45 -4.80 -18.39 -0.60
N VAL A 46 -5.32 -17.25 -0.14
CA VAL A 46 -4.62 -16.42 0.86
C VAL A 46 -4.40 -17.17 2.17
N GLN A 47 -3.16 -17.12 2.67
CA GLN A 47 -2.77 -17.77 3.93
C GLN A 47 -2.85 -16.78 5.08
N LYS A 48 -3.73 -17.06 6.05
CA LYS A 48 -3.84 -16.26 7.28
C LYS A 48 -2.94 -16.85 8.37
N VAL A 49 -2.13 -16.00 9.00
CA VAL A 49 -1.37 -16.39 10.20
C VAL A 49 -2.33 -16.69 11.36
N PRO A 50 -2.08 -17.73 12.20
CA PRO A 50 -3.01 -18.14 13.27
C PRO A 50 -3.47 -17.03 14.21
N ILE A 51 -2.57 -16.12 14.58
CA ILE A 51 -2.88 -14.96 15.44
C ILE A 51 -3.10 -13.73 14.55
N SER A 52 -4.24 -13.65 13.89
CA SER A 52 -4.62 -12.56 13.00
C SER A 52 -6.12 -12.31 13.07
N ARG A 53 -6.52 -11.03 12.89
CA ARG A 53 -7.91 -10.72 12.57
C ARG A 53 -8.29 -11.41 11.26
N ASN A 54 -9.59 -11.66 11.08
CA ASN A 54 -10.10 -12.16 9.82
C ASN A 54 -10.32 -11.01 8.84
N ALA A 55 -10.01 -11.29 7.57
CA ALA A 55 -10.47 -10.53 6.42
C ALA A 55 -10.98 -11.55 5.39
N THR A 56 -12.01 -11.20 4.64
CA THR A 56 -12.56 -12.07 3.60
C THR A 56 -11.77 -11.96 2.30
N VAL A 57 -11.97 -12.89 1.39
CA VAL A 57 -11.41 -12.83 0.03
C VAL A 57 -11.88 -11.55 -0.66
N GLU A 58 -13.16 -11.25 -0.54
CA GLU A 58 -13.80 -10.06 -1.14
C GLU A 58 -13.21 -8.75 -0.60
N ASP A 59 -12.91 -8.69 0.72
CA ASP A 59 -12.26 -7.52 1.32
C ASP A 59 -10.89 -7.30 0.71
N TRP A 60 -10.07 -8.35 0.59
CA TRP A 60 -8.74 -8.27 -0.01
C TRP A 60 -8.79 -7.88 -1.47
N GLU A 61 -9.69 -8.48 -2.24
CA GLU A 61 -9.85 -8.13 -3.66
C GLU A 61 -10.27 -6.68 -3.85
N ALA A 62 -11.23 -6.19 -3.06
CA ALA A 62 -11.72 -4.82 -3.15
C ALA A 62 -10.62 -3.81 -2.81
N VAL A 63 -9.95 -3.99 -1.67
CA VAL A 63 -8.89 -3.08 -1.20
C VAL A 63 -7.71 -3.05 -2.17
N MET A 64 -7.28 -4.21 -2.67
CA MET A 64 -6.15 -4.27 -3.58
C MET A 64 -6.49 -3.72 -4.97
N LYS A 65 -7.72 -3.95 -5.48
CA LYS A 65 -8.17 -3.34 -6.73
C LYS A 65 -8.19 -1.82 -6.63
N ASP A 66 -8.68 -1.29 -5.52
CA ASP A 66 -8.70 0.15 -5.26
C ASP A 66 -7.28 0.73 -5.16
N ALA A 67 -6.38 0.07 -4.45
CA ALA A 67 -4.98 0.49 -4.33
C ALA A 67 -4.27 0.53 -5.71
N VAL A 68 -4.48 -0.47 -6.56
CA VAL A 68 -3.95 -0.50 -7.93
C VAL A 68 -4.56 0.61 -8.77
N GLU A 69 -5.86 0.88 -8.64
CA GLU A 69 -6.54 1.98 -9.34
C GLU A 69 -5.98 3.33 -8.94
N GLN A 70 -5.86 3.60 -7.64
CA GLN A 70 -5.32 4.87 -7.14
C GLN A 70 -3.87 5.10 -7.58
N ARG A 71 -3.05 4.04 -7.61
CA ARG A 71 -1.64 4.14 -7.99
C ARG A 71 -1.44 4.27 -9.50
N PHE A 72 -2.11 3.44 -10.30
CA PHE A 72 -1.84 3.27 -11.72
C PHE A 72 -2.93 3.83 -12.65
N GLY A 73 -4.14 4.10 -12.15
CA GLY A 73 -5.21 4.73 -12.92
C GLY A 73 -4.95 6.19 -13.29
N ARG A 74 -3.96 6.81 -12.68
CA ARG A 74 -3.54 8.22 -12.91
C ARG A 74 -2.61 8.42 -14.12
N TYR A 75 -2.23 7.35 -14.82
CA TYR A 75 -1.39 7.42 -16.00
C TYR A 75 -2.23 7.44 -17.29
N ASN A 76 -1.88 8.31 -18.22
CA ASN A 76 -2.65 8.60 -19.44
C ASN A 76 -1.87 8.24 -20.74
N GLY A 77 -1.05 7.20 -20.71
CA GLY A 77 -0.38 6.69 -21.91
C GLY A 77 -1.36 6.01 -22.88
N THR A 78 -0.84 5.56 -23.99
CA THR A 78 -1.63 4.83 -25.02
C THR A 78 -1.33 3.34 -25.07
N LYS A 79 -0.25 2.90 -24.38
CA LYS A 79 0.12 1.49 -24.33
C LYS A 79 -0.43 0.86 -23.04
N LEU A 80 -1.33 -0.11 -23.23
CA LEU A 80 -2.01 -0.79 -22.12
C LEU A 80 -1.12 -1.88 -21.50
N TYR A 81 -1.12 -1.88 -20.16
CA TYR A 81 -0.52 -2.94 -19.35
C TYR A 81 -1.54 -3.49 -18.37
N ASN A 82 -1.70 -4.81 -18.34
CA ASN A 82 -2.57 -5.48 -17.40
C ASN A 82 -1.82 -5.82 -16.12
N ILE A 83 -2.42 -5.52 -14.98
CA ILE A 83 -1.84 -5.76 -13.66
C ILE A 83 -2.65 -6.86 -12.97
N GLY A 84 -1.96 -7.90 -12.52
CA GLY A 84 -2.54 -8.97 -11.72
C GLY A 84 -1.85 -9.04 -10.35
N ILE A 85 -2.64 -9.04 -9.28
CA ILE A 85 -2.16 -9.19 -7.90
C ILE A 85 -2.72 -10.48 -7.33
N SER A 86 -1.84 -11.33 -6.81
CA SER A 86 -2.20 -12.42 -5.92
C SER A 86 -1.95 -12.00 -4.49
N VAL A 87 -2.95 -12.13 -3.63
CA VAL A 87 -2.77 -11.99 -2.18
C VAL A 87 -2.37 -13.35 -1.63
N ASP A 88 -1.10 -13.48 -1.24
CA ASP A 88 -0.52 -14.77 -0.86
C ASP A 88 -0.68 -15.06 0.62
N GLY A 89 -0.59 -14.03 1.47
CA GLY A 89 -0.72 -14.20 2.91
C GLY A 89 -0.83 -12.92 3.69
N TYR A 90 -1.37 -13.00 4.89
CA TYR A 90 -1.50 -11.85 5.77
C TYR A 90 -1.47 -12.19 7.26
N ALA A 91 -1.07 -11.20 8.05
CA ALA A 91 -1.27 -11.11 9.48
C ALA A 91 -1.82 -9.72 9.80
N LEU A 92 -3.01 -9.62 10.34
CA LEU A 92 -3.60 -8.36 10.80
C LEU A 92 -3.54 -8.28 12.32
N ALA A 93 -2.95 -7.21 12.84
CA ALA A 93 -2.83 -6.99 14.28
C ALA A 93 -4.20 -7.04 14.97
N PRO A 94 -4.34 -7.79 16.08
CA PRO A 94 -5.58 -7.81 16.85
C PRO A 94 -5.82 -6.44 17.51
N PRO A 95 -7.08 -5.94 17.55
CA PRO A 95 -7.37 -4.68 18.19
C PRO A 95 -7.16 -4.75 19.72
N GLY A 96 -6.80 -3.63 20.32
CA GLY A 96 -6.70 -3.50 21.79
C GLY A 96 -5.40 -4.02 22.41
N ILE A 97 -4.45 -4.52 21.63
CA ILE A 97 -3.11 -4.86 22.13
C ILE A 97 -2.22 -3.63 21.97
N PRO A 98 -1.53 -3.15 23.03
CA PRO A 98 -0.64 -2.01 22.92
C PRO A 98 0.46 -2.25 21.87
N VAL A 99 0.77 -1.23 21.06
CA VAL A 99 1.72 -1.27 19.94
C VAL A 99 3.10 -1.84 20.33
N VAL A 100 3.49 -1.64 21.59
CA VAL A 100 4.78 -2.15 22.12
C VAL A 100 4.82 -3.68 22.21
N ALA A 101 3.65 -4.34 22.24
CA ALA A 101 3.51 -5.79 22.39
C ALA A 101 2.75 -6.45 21.22
N ALA A 102 2.15 -5.66 20.32
CA ALA A 102 1.41 -6.18 19.18
C ALA A 102 2.33 -6.53 18.00
N PRO A 103 2.13 -7.67 17.35
CA PRO A 103 2.75 -7.91 16.06
C PRO A 103 2.21 -6.87 15.05
N LYS A 104 3.09 -6.30 14.23
CA LYS A 104 2.70 -5.42 13.12
C LYS A 104 1.88 -6.21 12.11
N SER A 105 0.92 -5.54 11.47
CA SER A 105 0.23 -6.13 10.32
C SER A 105 1.21 -6.32 9.17
N VAL A 106 1.08 -7.44 8.48
CA VAL A 106 1.92 -7.84 7.34
C VAL A 106 1.01 -8.33 6.23
N LEU A 107 1.33 -7.93 5.01
CA LEU A 107 0.69 -8.39 3.79
C LEU A 107 1.75 -8.90 2.82
N VAL A 108 1.55 -10.10 2.27
CA VAL A 108 2.40 -10.67 1.23
C VAL A 108 1.58 -10.78 -0.04
N ILE A 109 2.09 -10.18 -1.11
CA ILE A 109 1.46 -10.21 -2.43
C ILE A 109 2.47 -10.63 -3.49
N THR A 110 1.98 -11.19 -4.59
CA THR A 110 2.74 -11.37 -5.82
C THR A 110 2.10 -10.54 -6.93
N ALA A 111 2.87 -9.63 -7.51
CA ALA A 111 2.45 -8.79 -8.61
C ALA A 111 2.92 -9.35 -9.96
N ASN A 112 2.04 -9.30 -10.94
CA ASN A 112 2.29 -9.73 -12.30
C ASN A 112 1.89 -8.62 -13.26
N ILE A 113 2.62 -8.47 -14.35
CA ILE A 113 2.34 -7.48 -15.37
C ILE A 113 2.42 -8.09 -16.77
N TRP A 114 1.49 -7.73 -17.64
CA TRP A 114 1.44 -8.13 -19.03
C TRP A 114 1.39 -6.92 -19.95
N ASP A 115 2.10 -7.02 -21.06
CA ASP A 115 1.89 -6.16 -22.23
C ASP A 115 0.60 -6.63 -22.91
N ASP A 116 -0.44 -5.78 -22.94
CA ASP A 116 -1.74 -6.15 -23.47
C ASP A 116 -1.69 -6.45 -24.98
N ALA A 117 -1.03 -5.60 -25.74
CA ALA A 117 -0.92 -5.75 -27.19
C ALA A 117 -0.09 -6.97 -27.61
N ALA A 118 1.00 -7.23 -26.89
CA ALA A 118 1.86 -8.37 -27.15
C ALA A 118 1.34 -9.69 -26.53
N GLN A 119 0.35 -9.62 -25.66
CA GLN A 119 -0.16 -10.76 -24.88
C GLN A 119 0.96 -11.49 -24.13
N LEU A 120 1.95 -10.73 -23.68
CA LEU A 120 3.18 -11.25 -23.07
C LEU A 120 3.27 -10.84 -21.59
N LYS A 121 3.52 -11.84 -20.74
CA LYS A 121 3.88 -11.59 -19.34
C LYS A 121 5.30 -11.05 -19.27
N LEU A 122 5.47 -9.87 -18.68
CA LEU A 122 6.76 -9.17 -18.63
C LEU A 122 7.66 -9.64 -17.48
N ASN A 123 7.06 -10.17 -16.42
CA ASN A 123 7.78 -10.74 -15.27
C ASN A 123 7.36 -12.21 -15.06
N PRO A 124 7.98 -13.19 -15.75
CA PRO A 124 7.54 -14.59 -15.78
C PRO A 124 7.31 -15.22 -14.40
N GLU A 125 8.19 -14.95 -13.44
CA GLU A 125 8.11 -15.48 -12.07
C GLU A 125 7.13 -14.69 -11.17
N GLY A 126 6.67 -13.52 -11.62
CA GLY A 126 6.00 -12.56 -10.74
C GLY A 126 7.00 -11.84 -9.82
N GLU A 127 6.55 -10.78 -9.17
CA GLU A 127 7.34 -10.04 -8.19
C GLU A 127 6.66 -10.10 -6.84
N ARG A 128 7.32 -10.66 -5.83
CA ARG A 128 6.76 -10.80 -4.48
C ARG A 128 7.15 -9.62 -3.61
N PHE A 129 6.14 -9.04 -2.98
CA PHE A 129 6.30 -7.95 -2.02
C PHE A 129 5.80 -8.37 -0.64
N THR A 130 6.56 -7.98 0.39
CA THR A 130 6.11 -8.05 1.77
C THR A 130 5.96 -6.64 2.30
N VAL A 131 4.73 -6.27 2.64
CA VAL A 131 4.36 -4.94 3.12
C VAL A 131 4.10 -5.03 4.61
N PHE A 132 4.70 -4.13 5.37
CA PHE A 132 4.47 -3.98 6.80
C PHE A 132 3.66 -2.73 7.07
N GLU A 133 2.72 -2.82 8.00
CA GLU A 133 1.97 -1.67 8.48
C GLU A 133 2.91 -0.59 9.01
N SER A 134 2.74 0.65 8.55
CA SER A 134 3.43 1.80 9.10
C SER A 134 2.77 2.22 10.41
N LEU A 135 3.55 2.77 11.35
CA LEU A 135 3.00 3.35 12.56
C LEU A 135 2.16 4.58 12.22
N SER A 136 0.86 4.50 12.44
CA SER A 136 -0.09 5.61 12.34
C SER A 136 -0.75 5.86 13.69
N GLY A 137 -1.48 6.97 13.82
CA GLY A 137 -2.26 7.24 15.03
C GLY A 137 -3.31 6.15 15.28
N GLU A 138 -3.90 5.60 14.24
CA GLU A 138 -4.87 4.51 14.31
C GLU A 138 -4.21 3.20 14.76
N THR A 139 -3.02 2.91 14.26
CA THR A 139 -2.21 1.77 14.72
C THR A 139 -1.90 1.87 16.21
N VAL A 140 -1.59 3.08 16.70
CA VAL A 140 -1.26 3.31 18.13
C VAL A 140 -2.45 3.03 19.04
N ILE A 141 -3.66 3.37 18.62
CA ILE A 141 -4.90 3.11 19.39
C ILE A 141 -5.55 1.75 19.06
N GLY A 142 -4.94 0.96 18.19
CA GLY A 142 -5.41 -0.38 17.85
C GLY A 142 -6.67 -0.44 16.98
N THR A 143 -6.93 0.60 16.19
CA THR A 143 -8.07 0.70 15.24
C THR A 143 -7.64 0.55 13.78
N GLY A 144 -6.36 0.29 13.55
CA GLY A 144 -5.78 0.09 12.20
C GLY A 144 -6.17 -1.22 11.54
#